data_8b7c36aaf7b5964803e09b51ad1370a5
#
_entry.id   8b7c36aaf7b5964803e09b51ad1370a5
#
_cell.length_a   1.000
_cell.length_b   1.000
_cell.length_c   1.000
_cell.angle_alpha   90.00
_cell.angle_beta   90.00
_cell.angle_gamma   90.00
#
_symmetry.space_group_name_H-M   'P 1'
#
loop_
_entity.id
_entity.type
_entity.pdbx_description
1 polymer ?
#
loop_
_entity_poly.entity_id
_entity_poly.type
_entity_poly.pdbx_seq_one_letter_code
_entity_poly.pdbx_strand_id
1 'polypeptide(L)'
;MNKTYVFTDIHGQYDLWVQIKNYIDESDQLIFLGDAIDRGPDGIKIMREMLADPRITYLKGNHEDFLTRYTSPTNILLWTKANNGGRPTYEALLQLSEDERAELVTAIKELPLWAAYKNDKGQCFYLSHAGFTPEQDLYLDHYDLLWDRDHFDDQWPTEEEFKNTYIVHGHTPAIYVAHRRNELQLVDYDPGYASFGIYTYEHGHKICLDLGSADTKKIALYDLDEMKVEKYFYGQKEKDTQGSEEET
;
A
#
# COMPACT_ATOMS: atom_id res chain seq x y z
N MET A 1 25.75 2.27 4.12
CA MET A 1 25.19 3.03 2.97
C MET A 1 23.74 3.24 3.29
N ASN A 2 23.22 4.46 3.05
CA ASN A 2 21.80 4.74 3.22
C ASN A 2 21.04 3.92 2.19
N LYS A 3 20.02 3.22 2.61
CA LYS A 3 19.15 2.44 1.71
C LYS A 3 17.83 3.15 1.50
N THR A 4 17.19 2.89 0.38
CA THR A 4 15.85 3.36 0.09
C THR A 4 14.92 2.16 -0.04
N TYR A 5 13.98 2.08 0.90
CA TYR A 5 13.00 1.01 0.96
C TYR A 5 11.61 1.50 0.52
N VAL A 6 10.82 0.58 0.03
CA VAL A 6 9.41 0.83 -0.29
C VAL A 6 8.51 -0.26 0.30
N PHE A 7 7.32 0.13 0.75
CA PHE A 7 6.25 -0.75 1.22
C PHE A 7 4.89 -0.08 1.00
N THR A 8 3.79 -0.83 1.19
CA THR A 8 2.44 -0.37 0.84
C THR A 8 1.36 -1.05 1.67
N ASP A 9 0.13 -0.49 1.63
CA ASP A 9 -1.13 -1.14 2.05
C ASP A 9 -1.07 -1.76 3.46
N ILE A 10 -0.64 -0.98 4.47
CA ILE A 10 -0.50 -1.49 5.84
C ILE A 10 -1.82 -1.58 6.59
N HIS A 11 -2.85 -0.83 6.18
CA HIS A 11 -4.23 -0.95 6.63
C HIS A 11 -4.41 -1.10 8.15
N GLY A 12 -3.88 -0.14 8.93
CA GLY A 12 -4.08 -0.09 10.37
C GLY A 12 -3.39 -1.20 11.17
N GLN A 13 -2.47 -1.96 10.59
CA GLN A 13 -1.71 -3.02 11.27
C GLN A 13 -0.49 -2.42 11.98
N TYR A 14 -0.72 -1.88 13.18
CA TYR A 14 0.32 -1.13 13.92
C TYR A 14 1.52 -1.99 14.33
N ASP A 15 1.31 -3.26 14.62
CA ASP A 15 2.39 -4.20 14.93
C ASP A 15 3.37 -4.42 13.76
N LEU A 16 2.87 -4.41 12.52
CA LEU A 16 3.70 -4.42 11.31
C LEU A 16 4.50 -3.11 11.18
N TRP A 17 3.84 -1.98 11.43
CA TRP A 17 4.51 -0.68 11.40
C TRP A 17 5.66 -0.58 12.42
N VAL A 18 5.43 -1.04 13.65
CA VAL A 18 6.46 -1.07 14.69
C VAL A 18 7.64 -1.94 14.27
N GLN A 19 7.40 -3.09 13.65
CA GLN A 19 8.46 -3.97 13.17
C GLN A 19 9.30 -3.28 12.07
N ILE A 20 8.67 -2.60 11.11
CA ILE A 20 9.38 -1.86 10.06
C ILE A 20 10.23 -0.75 10.68
N LYS A 21 9.64 0.09 11.55
CA LYS A 21 10.36 1.18 12.23
C LYS A 21 11.60 0.72 12.99
N ASN A 22 11.50 -0.44 13.64
CA ASN A 22 12.60 -0.99 14.43
C ASN A 22 13.66 -1.70 13.57
N TYR A 23 13.35 -1.97 12.31
CA TYR A 23 14.27 -2.66 11.40
C TYR A 23 15.17 -1.69 10.63
N ILE A 24 14.64 -0.54 10.22
CA ILE A 24 15.36 0.46 9.42
C ILE A 24 16.33 1.28 10.27
N ASP A 25 17.46 1.65 9.69
CA ASP A 25 18.41 2.55 10.33
C ASP A 25 17.97 4.03 10.24
N GLU A 26 18.53 4.88 11.10
CA GLU A 26 18.21 6.33 11.09
C GLU A 26 18.57 7.03 9.78
N SER A 27 19.51 6.48 9.03
CA SER A 27 19.96 7.02 7.75
C SER A 27 19.16 6.54 6.54
N ASP A 28 18.31 5.53 6.72
CA ASP A 28 17.53 4.95 5.62
C ASP A 28 16.35 5.85 5.25
N GLN A 29 15.90 5.74 4.00
CA GLN A 29 14.71 6.41 3.49
C GLN A 29 13.61 5.38 3.22
N LEU A 30 12.36 5.79 3.44
CA LEU A 30 11.17 4.99 3.17
C LEU A 30 10.29 5.69 2.14
N ILE A 31 9.76 4.94 1.20
CA ILE A 31 8.66 5.38 0.35
C ILE A 31 7.45 4.50 0.70
N PHE A 32 6.40 5.12 1.16
CA PHE A 32 5.13 4.44 1.46
C PHE A 32 4.11 4.76 0.39
N LEU A 33 3.55 3.74 -0.26
CA LEU A 33 2.69 3.92 -1.43
C LEU A 33 1.21 4.17 -1.11
N GLY A 34 0.87 4.42 0.15
CA GLY A 34 -0.50 4.71 0.57
C GLY A 34 -1.22 3.54 1.23
N ASP A 35 -2.46 3.82 1.64
CA ASP A 35 -3.33 2.91 2.37
C ASP A 35 -2.80 2.53 3.77
N ALA A 36 -2.50 3.57 4.57
CA ALA A 36 -2.19 3.40 5.99
C ALA A 36 -3.43 3.06 6.82
N ILE A 37 -4.59 3.56 6.40
CA ILE A 37 -5.85 3.55 7.14
C ILE A 37 -6.78 2.43 6.67
N ASP A 38 -7.90 2.30 7.38
CA ASP A 38 -9.00 1.36 7.14
C ASP A 38 -8.65 -0.10 7.46
N ARG A 39 -9.67 -0.92 7.56
CA ARG A 39 -9.64 -2.36 7.87
C ARG A 39 -9.11 -2.67 9.28
N GLY A 40 -7.91 -2.21 9.64
CA GLY A 40 -7.35 -2.32 10.99
C GLY A 40 -7.67 -1.11 11.89
N PRO A 41 -7.47 -1.22 13.20
CA PRO A 41 -7.90 -0.21 14.17
C PRO A 41 -6.98 1.00 14.26
N ASP A 42 -5.69 0.87 13.93
CA ASP A 42 -4.67 1.86 14.27
C ASP A 42 -4.26 2.78 13.11
N GLY A 43 -5.07 2.84 12.04
CA GLY A 43 -4.72 3.56 10.81
C GLY A 43 -4.37 5.04 11.03
N ILE A 44 -5.17 5.79 11.80
CA ILE A 44 -4.88 7.21 12.10
C ILE A 44 -3.56 7.36 12.88
N LYS A 45 -3.28 6.44 13.79
CA LYS A 45 -2.03 6.45 14.55
C LYS A 45 -0.83 6.24 13.65
N ILE A 46 -0.87 5.23 12.77
CA ILE A 46 0.17 4.93 11.79
C ILE A 46 0.41 6.13 10.88
N MET A 47 -0.67 6.67 10.31
CA MET A 47 -0.62 7.82 9.41
C MET A 47 0.03 9.04 10.06
N ARG A 48 -0.35 9.39 11.31
CA ARG A 48 0.27 10.50 12.04
C ARG A 48 1.76 10.28 12.29
N GLU A 49 2.18 9.08 12.64
CA GLU A 49 3.59 8.76 12.85
C GLU A 49 4.38 8.86 11.54
N MET A 50 3.83 8.38 10.42
CA MET A 50 4.47 8.48 9.11
C MET A 50 4.57 9.93 8.62
N LEU A 51 3.52 10.73 8.79
CA LEU A 51 3.53 12.16 8.43
C LEU A 51 4.54 12.98 9.23
N ALA A 52 4.86 12.55 10.44
CA ALA A 52 5.82 13.21 11.33
C ALA A 52 7.28 12.76 11.09
N ASP A 53 7.52 11.68 10.38
CA ASP A 53 8.87 11.16 10.14
C ASP A 53 9.44 11.72 8.82
N PRO A 54 10.46 12.59 8.86
CA PRO A 54 11.02 13.23 7.65
C PRO A 54 11.74 12.25 6.71
N ARG A 55 11.96 11.01 7.13
CA ARG A 55 12.55 9.97 6.29
C ARG A 55 11.54 9.34 5.34
N ILE A 56 10.25 9.60 5.54
CA ILE A 56 9.17 8.94 4.82
C ILE A 56 8.63 9.85 3.71
N THR A 57 8.73 9.40 2.49
CA THR A 57 7.93 9.92 1.38
C THR A 57 6.60 9.16 1.37
N TYR A 58 5.55 9.81 1.86
CA TYR A 58 4.22 9.22 1.95
C TYR A 58 3.40 9.59 0.70
N LEU A 59 3.06 8.60 -0.13
CA LEU A 59 2.16 8.77 -1.28
C LEU A 59 0.71 8.53 -0.84
N LYS A 60 -0.21 9.26 -1.46
CA LYS A 60 -1.63 9.08 -1.20
C LYS A 60 -2.13 7.76 -1.79
N GLY A 61 -2.87 6.98 -1.00
CA GLY A 61 -3.68 5.86 -1.45
C GLY A 61 -5.15 6.25 -1.66
N ASN A 62 -5.94 5.34 -2.22
CA ASN A 62 -7.37 5.58 -2.41
C ASN A 62 -8.15 5.60 -1.08
N HIS A 63 -7.66 4.94 -0.06
CA HIS A 63 -8.25 5.00 1.29
C HIS A 63 -8.02 6.36 1.94
N GLU A 64 -6.86 6.98 1.80
CA GLU A 64 -6.64 8.37 2.20
C GLU A 64 -7.56 9.33 1.43
N ASP A 65 -7.84 9.09 0.14
CA ASP A 65 -8.75 9.92 -0.64
C ASP A 65 -10.20 9.86 -0.10
N PHE A 66 -10.68 8.70 0.34
CA PHE A 66 -11.96 8.60 1.04
C PHE A 66 -12.03 9.51 2.26
N LEU A 67 -10.96 9.54 3.09
CA LEU A 67 -10.93 10.35 4.30
C LEU A 67 -11.03 11.84 3.99
N THR A 68 -10.48 12.33 2.89
CA THR A 68 -10.57 13.75 2.52
C THR A 68 -12.00 14.25 2.33
N ARG A 69 -12.94 13.36 2.13
CA ARG A 69 -14.36 13.62 1.91
C ARG A 69 -15.25 13.08 3.04
N TYR A 70 -14.71 12.98 4.26
CA TYR A 70 -15.36 12.39 5.44
C TYR A 70 -16.68 13.06 5.86
N THR A 71 -16.97 14.28 5.40
CA THR A 71 -18.22 15.00 5.65
C THR A 71 -19.31 14.73 4.62
N SER A 72 -19.01 14.07 3.52
CA SER A 72 -19.97 13.73 2.46
C SER A 72 -20.74 12.47 2.83
N PRO A 73 -22.10 12.53 2.98
CA PRO A 73 -22.89 11.35 3.33
C PRO A 73 -22.73 10.19 2.35
N THR A 74 -22.68 10.48 1.05
CA THR A 74 -22.50 9.47 0.01
C THR A 74 -21.12 8.82 0.12
N ASN A 75 -20.08 9.62 0.36
CA ASN A 75 -18.73 9.11 0.53
C ASN A 75 -18.62 8.26 1.81
N ILE A 76 -19.20 8.71 2.92
CA ILE A 76 -19.20 7.94 4.19
C ILE A 76 -19.85 6.57 3.96
N LEU A 77 -21.01 6.54 3.30
CA LEU A 77 -21.72 5.29 3.01
C LEU A 77 -20.85 4.33 2.17
N LEU A 78 -20.16 4.86 1.16
CA LEU A 78 -19.27 4.06 0.31
C LEU A 78 -18.03 3.60 1.07
N TRP A 79 -17.36 4.51 1.76
CA TRP A 79 -16.13 4.28 2.50
C TRP A 79 -16.30 3.27 3.63
N THR A 80 -17.40 3.38 4.40
CA THR A 80 -17.64 2.50 5.56
C THR A 80 -18.25 1.14 5.21
N LYS A 81 -18.49 0.82 3.91
CA LYS A 81 -18.88 -0.53 3.50
C LYS A 81 -17.83 -1.55 3.89
N ALA A 82 -18.28 -2.80 4.14
CA ALA A 82 -17.42 -3.88 4.59
C ALA A 82 -16.22 -4.13 3.64
N ASN A 83 -16.44 -4.06 2.33
CA ASN A 83 -15.37 -4.28 1.34
C ASN A 83 -14.31 -3.17 1.30
N ASN A 84 -14.66 -1.94 1.69
CA ASN A 84 -13.71 -0.84 1.81
C ASN A 84 -13.11 -0.74 3.22
N GLY A 85 -13.85 -1.18 4.25
CA GLY A 85 -13.34 -1.32 5.61
C GLY A 85 -13.08 0.01 6.35
N GLY A 86 -13.68 1.12 5.92
CA GLY A 86 -13.42 2.45 6.47
C GLY A 86 -14.02 2.74 7.84
N ARG A 87 -14.85 1.85 8.39
CA ARG A 87 -15.55 2.08 9.65
C ARG A 87 -14.63 2.37 10.84
N PRO A 88 -13.56 1.58 11.12
CA PRO A 88 -12.66 1.87 12.23
C PRO A 88 -12.01 3.24 12.13
N THR A 89 -11.56 3.62 10.94
CA THR A 89 -10.96 4.94 10.69
C THR A 89 -11.97 6.06 10.87
N TYR A 90 -13.18 5.91 10.34
CA TYR A 90 -14.23 6.92 10.48
C TYR A 90 -14.60 7.13 11.96
N GLU A 91 -14.79 6.07 12.73
CA GLU A 91 -15.07 6.13 14.15
C GLU A 91 -13.92 6.80 14.94
N ALA A 92 -12.66 6.43 14.64
CA ALA A 92 -11.50 7.07 15.24
C ALA A 92 -11.38 8.57 14.87
N LEU A 93 -11.68 8.92 13.62
CA LEU A 93 -11.70 10.30 13.14
C LEU A 93 -12.70 11.16 13.92
N LEU A 94 -13.88 10.62 14.25
CA LEU A 94 -14.91 11.31 15.00
C LEU A 94 -14.52 11.59 16.47
N GLN A 95 -13.53 10.88 17.01
CA GLN A 95 -12.99 11.13 18.36
C GLN A 95 -12.01 12.31 18.40
N LEU A 96 -11.50 12.74 17.26
CA LEU A 96 -10.60 13.88 17.16
C LEU A 96 -11.39 15.20 17.31
N SER A 97 -10.72 16.25 17.78
CA SER A 97 -11.24 17.62 17.71
C SER A 97 -11.43 18.08 16.25
N GLU A 98 -12.20 19.16 16.06
CA GLU A 98 -12.39 19.75 14.73
C GLU A 98 -11.06 20.20 14.11
N ASP A 99 -10.20 20.82 14.92
CA ASP A 99 -8.89 21.30 14.48
C ASP A 99 -7.99 20.13 14.06
N GLU A 100 -7.90 19.08 14.87
CA GLU A 100 -7.11 17.89 14.53
C GLU A 100 -7.61 17.21 13.25
N ARG A 101 -8.93 17.14 13.03
CA ARG A 101 -9.49 16.62 11.77
C ARG A 101 -9.11 17.48 10.58
N ALA A 102 -9.20 18.80 10.73
CA ALA A 102 -8.88 19.75 9.66
C ALA A 102 -7.39 19.69 9.28
N GLU A 103 -6.51 19.62 10.28
CA GLU A 103 -5.06 19.45 10.07
C GLU A 103 -4.76 18.15 9.32
N LEU A 104 -5.35 17.04 9.77
CA LEU A 104 -5.15 15.73 9.14
C LEU A 104 -5.63 15.70 7.70
N VAL A 105 -6.83 16.21 7.43
CA VAL A 105 -7.40 16.30 6.07
C VAL A 105 -6.53 17.19 5.17
N THR A 106 -6.01 18.28 5.70
CA THR A 106 -5.11 19.18 4.97
C THR A 106 -3.83 18.45 4.60
N ALA A 107 -3.18 17.78 5.55
CA ALA A 107 -1.98 17.01 5.31
C ALA A 107 -2.19 15.93 4.22
N ILE A 108 -3.32 15.19 4.29
CA ILE A 108 -3.62 14.15 3.29
C ILE A 108 -3.86 14.76 1.89
N LYS A 109 -4.51 15.93 1.80
CA LYS A 109 -4.74 16.57 0.50
C LYS A 109 -3.44 16.95 -0.20
N GLU A 110 -2.42 17.27 0.57
CA GLU A 110 -1.09 17.67 0.08
C GLU A 110 -0.17 16.49 -0.24
N LEU A 111 -0.55 15.25 0.13
CA LEU A 111 0.24 14.07 -0.19
C LEU A 111 0.44 13.94 -1.71
N PRO A 112 1.68 13.66 -2.16
CA PRO A 112 1.96 13.38 -3.56
C PRO A 112 1.26 12.10 -4.00
N LEU A 113 0.90 12.03 -5.29
CA LEU A 113 0.26 10.86 -5.91
C LEU A 113 1.28 9.85 -6.43
N TRP A 114 2.48 10.32 -6.72
CA TRP A 114 3.57 9.51 -7.25
C TRP A 114 4.92 10.06 -6.81
N ALA A 115 5.94 9.23 -6.91
CA ALA A 115 7.33 9.60 -6.72
C ALA A 115 8.21 8.94 -7.78
N ALA A 116 9.40 9.50 -8.00
CA ALA A 116 10.43 8.87 -8.80
C ALA A 116 11.68 8.66 -7.96
N TYR A 117 12.33 7.52 -8.14
CA TYR A 117 13.61 7.20 -7.52
C TYR A 117 14.57 6.66 -8.57
N LYS A 118 15.84 7.03 -8.47
CA LYS A 118 16.89 6.47 -9.32
C LYS A 118 18.04 5.97 -8.43
N ASN A 119 18.34 4.69 -8.54
CA ASN A 119 19.44 4.09 -7.79
C ASN A 119 20.81 4.31 -8.46
N ASP A 120 21.88 3.98 -7.75
CA ASP A 120 23.25 4.14 -8.24
C ASP A 120 23.57 3.23 -9.44
N LYS A 121 22.78 2.20 -9.69
CA LYS A 121 22.89 1.32 -10.86
C LYS A 121 22.23 1.91 -12.12
N GLY A 122 21.64 3.11 -12.00
CA GLY A 122 20.98 3.82 -13.11
C GLY A 122 19.56 3.36 -13.40
N GLN A 123 18.97 2.53 -12.54
CA GLN A 123 17.59 2.05 -12.65
C GLN A 123 16.64 3.13 -12.13
N CYS A 124 15.58 3.42 -12.89
CA CYS A 124 14.59 4.44 -12.61
C CYS A 124 13.28 3.78 -12.17
N PHE A 125 12.81 4.13 -10.99
CA PHE A 125 11.55 3.64 -10.44
C PHE A 125 10.53 4.77 -10.42
N TYR A 126 9.35 4.49 -10.95
CA TYR A 126 8.17 5.31 -10.76
C TYR A 126 7.23 4.58 -9.81
N LEU A 127 6.83 5.26 -8.77
CA LEU A 127 6.08 4.69 -7.67
C LEU A 127 4.75 5.43 -7.53
N SER A 128 3.65 4.70 -7.50
CA SER A 128 2.31 5.22 -7.23
C SER A 128 1.49 4.16 -6.51
N HIS A 129 0.36 4.56 -5.95
CA HIS A 129 -0.48 3.62 -5.21
C HIS A 129 -1.03 2.50 -6.11
N ALA A 130 -1.76 2.85 -7.18
CA ALA A 130 -2.38 1.85 -8.05
C ALA A 130 -1.46 1.34 -9.19
N GLY A 131 -0.37 2.05 -9.49
CA GLY A 131 0.47 1.76 -10.64
C GLY A 131 -0.04 2.42 -11.93
N PHE A 132 0.64 2.18 -13.03
CA PHE A 132 0.28 2.65 -14.37
C PHE A 132 1.15 1.96 -15.42
N THR A 133 0.86 2.18 -16.71
CA THR A 133 1.77 1.86 -17.81
C THR A 133 2.29 3.15 -18.43
N PRO A 134 3.61 3.36 -18.54
CA PRO A 134 4.15 4.51 -19.25
C PRO A 134 3.76 4.48 -20.74
N GLU A 135 3.17 5.57 -21.21
CA GLU A 135 2.89 5.81 -22.62
C GLU A 135 3.61 7.07 -23.06
N GLN A 136 3.81 7.25 -24.38
CA GLN A 136 4.54 8.39 -24.92
C GLN A 136 3.88 9.74 -24.65
N ASP A 137 2.55 9.77 -24.44
CA ASP A 137 1.75 10.97 -24.16
C ASP A 137 1.08 10.84 -22.78
N LEU A 138 1.86 10.77 -21.73
CA LEU A 138 1.40 10.51 -20.37
C LEU A 138 0.62 11.68 -19.79
N TYR A 139 -0.68 11.59 -19.81
CA TYR A 139 -1.56 12.38 -18.96
C TYR A 139 -2.24 11.46 -17.96
N LEU A 140 -1.56 11.18 -16.84
CA LEU A 140 -2.13 10.41 -15.74
C LEU A 140 -2.98 11.33 -14.85
N ASP A 141 -4.22 11.00 -14.68
CA ASP A 141 -5.09 11.73 -13.77
C ASP A 141 -5.03 11.17 -12.34
N HIS A 142 -5.74 11.83 -11.45
CA HIS A 142 -5.84 11.44 -10.06
C HIS A 142 -6.45 10.04 -9.88
N TYR A 143 -7.39 9.68 -10.76
CA TYR A 143 -8.06 8.38 -10.71
C TYR A 143 -7.09 7.25 -11.09
N ASP A 144 -6.32 7.43 -12.16
CA ASP A 144 -5.39 6.40 -12.65
C ASP A 144 -4.38 6.03 -11.55
N LEU A 145 -3.78 7.02 -10.90
CA LEU A 145 -2.75 6.80 -9.88
C LEU A 145 -3.26 6.18 -8.59
N LEU A 146 -4.57 6.28 -8.31
CA LEU A 146 -5.19 5.78 -7.06
C LEU A 146 -6.06 4.54 -7.22
N TRP A 147 -6.63 4.29 -8.41
CA TRP A 147 -7.70 3.31 -8.56
C TRP A 147 -7.55 2.37 -9.74
N ASP A 148 -6.71 2.69 -10.71
CA ASP A 148 -6.63 1.92 -11.95
C ASP A 148 -6.18 0.48 -11.71
N ARG A 149 -6.76 -0.41 -12.50
CA ARG A 149 -6.43 -1.83 -12.56
C ARG A 149 -6.28 -2.33 -13.99
N ASP A 150 -6.53 -1.49 -14.99
CA ASP A 150 -6.51 -1.90 -16.39
C ASP A 150 -5.08 -2.05 -16.90
N HIS A 151 -4.14 -1.27 -16.33
CA HIS A 151 -2.72 -1.38 -16.62
C HIS A 151 -2.10 -2.76 -16.33
N PHE A 152 -2.79 -3.66 -15.60
CA PHE A 152 -2.29 -5.02 -15.35
C PHE A 152 -2.23 -5.85 -16.63
N ASP A 153 -3.09 -5.54 -17.59
CA ASP A 153 -3.20 -6.26 -18.87
C ASP A 153 -2.35 -5.62 -19.99
N ASP A 154 -1.81 -4.41 -19.72
CA ASP A 154 -0.98 -3.68 -20.67
C ASP A 154 0.40 -4.32 -20.79
N GLN A 155 0.89 -4.40 -22.04
CA GLN A 155 2.26 -4.82 -22.29
C GLN A 155 3.25 -3.73 -21.89
N TRP A 156 4.40 -4.14 -21.38
CA TRP A 156 5.48 -3.22 -21.09
C TRP A 156 6.04 -2.64 -22.39
N PRO A 157 6.31 -1.33 -22.44
CA PRO A 157 6.98 -0.72 -23.59
C PRO A 157 8.33 -1.39 -23.86
N THR A 158 8.57 -1.76 -25.13
CA THR A 158 9.79 -2.46 -25.56
C THR A 158 10.89 -1.51 -26.03
N GLU A 159 10.64 -0.20 -25.99
CA GLU A 159 11.58 0.81 -26.41
C GLU A 159 12.82 0.81 -25.53
N GLU A 160 13.98 1.02 -26.15
CA GLU A 160 15.28 1.03 -25.48
C GLU A 160 15.35 2.05 -24.32
N GLU A 161 14.57 3.13 -24.39
CA GLU A 161 14.50 4.16 -23.34
C GLU A 161 13.88 3.66 -22.03
N PHE A 162 13.00 2.65 -22.08
CA PHE A 162 12.36 2.07 -20.88
C PHE A 162 13.08 0.87 -20.28
N LYS A 163 14.17 0.41 -20.88
CA LYS A 163 14.88 -0.81 -20.42
C LYS A 163 15.34 -0.81 -18.95
N ASN A 164 15.54 0.37 -18.37
CA ASN A 164 15.92 0.55 -16.97
C ASN A 164 14.82 1.22 -16.14
N THR A 165 13.58 1.20 -16.62
CA THR A 165 12.43 1.84 -15.97
C THR A 165 11.54 0.78 -15.34
N TYR A 166 11.12 1.02 -14.11
CA TYR A 166 10.32 0.10 -13.30
C TYR A 166 9.14 0.84 -12.69
N ILE A 167 7.98 0.19 -12.64
CA ILE A 167 6.79 0.67 -11.95
C ILE A 167 6.61 -0.14 -10.67
N VAL A 168 6.48 0.54 -9.54
CA VAL A 168 6.25 -0.10 -8.23
C VAL A 168 4.91 0.37 -7.70
N HIS A 169 4.05 -0.57 -7.28
CA HIS A 169 2.69 -0.27 -6.86
C HIS A 169 2.17 -1.22 -5.78
N GLY A 170 1.02 -0.86 -5.19
CA GLY A 170 0.21 -1.61 -4.26
C GLY A 170 -1.23 -1.79 -4.72
N HIS A 171 -2.19 -1.36 -3.90
CA HIS A 171 -3.63 -1.23 -4.16
C HIS A 171 -4.39 -2.53 -4.39
N THR A 172 -3.87 -3.41 -5.20
CA THR A 172 -4.46 -4.72 -5.50
C THR A 172 -3.50 -5.80 -5.07
N PRO A 173 -3.92 -6.68 -4.15
CA PRO A 173 -3.01 -7.72 -3.68
C PRO A 173 -2.40 -8.53 -4.81
N ALA A 174 -1.11 -8.76 -4.72
CA ALA A 174 -0.25 -9.39 -5.73
C ALA A 174 -0.81 -10.70 -6.29
N ILE A 175 -1.47 -11.49 -5.43
CA ILE A 175 -2.12 -12.74 -5.84
C ILE A 175 -3.28 -12.51 -6.81
N TYR A 176 -4.04 -11.41 -6.65
CA TYR A 176 -5.14 -11.09 -7.57
C TYR A 176 -4.63 -10.52 -8.89
N VAL A 177 -3.51 -9.78 -8.87
CA VAL A 177 -2.85 -9.33 -10.10
C VAL A 177 -2.39 -10.55 -10.92
N ALA A 178 -1.70 -11.50 -10.28
CA ALA A 178 -1.25 -12.73 -10.91
C ALA A 178 -2.42 -13.58 -11.45
N HIS A 179 -3.54 -13.64 -10.71
CA HIS A 179 -4.73 -14.34 -11.16
C HIS A 179 -5.39 -13.66 -12.38
N ARG A 180 -5.54 -12.34 -12.37
CA ARG A 180 -6.10 -11.57 -13.50
C ARG A 180 -5.28 -11.79 -14.77
N ARG A 181 -3.98 -11.90 -14.66
CA ARG A 181 -3.06 -12.17 -15.76
C ARG A 181 -3.03 -13.64 -16.22
N ASN A 182 -3.87 -14.50 -15.62
CA ASN A 182 -3.90 -15.95 -15.87
C ASN A 182 -2.57 -16.67 -15.58
N GLU A 183 -1.70 -16.08 -14.76
CA GLU A 183 -0.43 -16.69 -14.36
C GLU A 183 -0.57 -17.51 -13.06
N LEU A 184 -1.71 -17.39 -12.38
CA LEU A 184 -2.08 -18.16 -11.21
C LEU A 184 -3.54 -18.58 -11.29
N GLN A 185 -3.83 -19.88 -11.10
CA GLN A 185 -5.20 -20.34 -10.90
C GLN A 185 -5.53 -20.30 -9.41
N LEU A 186 -6.48 -19.46 -9.02
CA LEU A 186 -7.06 -19.51 -7.68
C LEU A 186 -7.96 -20.74 -7.59
N VAL A 187 -7.41 -21.85 -7.12
CA VAL A 187 -8.18 -23.06 -6.80
C VAL A 187 -8.63 -22.90 -5.36
N ASP A 188 -9.88 -22.56 -5.17
CA ASP A 188 -10.54 -22.33 -3.88
C ASP A 188 -9.84 -21.31 -2.95
N TYR A 189 -10.62 -20.57 -2.18
CA TYR A 189 -10.14 -19.61 -1.18
C TYR A 189 -9.31 -20.37 -0.11
N ASP A 190 -8.04 -20.59 -0.43
CA ASP A 190 -7.10 -21.32 0.41
C ASP A 190 -6.35 -20.34 1.34
N PRO A 191 -6.17 -20.68 2.63
CA PRO A 191 -5.24 -20.01 3.53
C PRO A 191 -3.79 -19.91 2.99
N GLY A 192 -3.44 -20.60 1.92
CA GLY A 192 -2.21 -20.40 1.10
C GLY A 192 -2.00 -18.99 0.55
N TYR A 193 -3.03 -18.15 0.52
CA TYR A 193 -2.95 -16.72 0.21
C TYR A 193 -1.86 -15.99 1.02
N ALA A 194 -1.73 -16.30 2.31
CA ALA A 194 -0.69 -15.74 3.17
C ALA A 194 0.75 -16.17 2.78
N SER A 195 0.92 -17.23 2.01
CA SER A 195 2.23 -17.70 1.54
C SER A 195 2.71 -16.97 0.28
N PHE A 196 1.79 -16.34 -0.48
CA PHE A 196 2.14 -15.60 -1.69
C PHE A 196 3.06 -14.41 -1.35
N GLY A 197 4.03 -14.15 -2.22
CA GLY A 197 4.97 -13.04 -2.07
C GLY A 197 4.57 -11.84 -2.92
N ILE A 198 5.51 -10.92 -3.11
CA ILE A 198 5.38 -9.87 -4.11
C ILE A 198 5.24 -10.51 -5.50
N TYR A 199 4.65 -9.77 -6.44
CA TYR A 199 4.50 -10.25 -7.80
C TYR A 199 5.16 -9.30 -8.79
N THR A 200 6.04 -9.83 -9.62
CA THR A 200 6.69 -9.07 -10.70
C THR A 200 6.21 -9.58 -12.05
N TYR A 201 5.88 -8.67 -12.95
CA TYR A 201 5.33 -8.98 -14.25
C TYR A 201 5.88 -8.03 -15.32
N GLU A 202 5.46 -8.21 -16.57
CA GLU A 202 6.03 -7.48 -17.72
C GLU A 202 7.56 -7.51 -17.71
N HIS A 203 8.11 -8.73 -17.81
CA HIS A 203 9.57 -8.98 -17.80
C HIS A 203 10.30 -8.43 -16.55
N GLY A 204 9.58 -8.27 -15.43
CA GLY A 204 10.11 -7.75 -14.18
C GLY A 204 10.09 -6.22 -14.06
N HIS A 205 9.50 -5.51 -15.02
CA HIS A 205 9.41 -4.05 -15.01
C HIS A 205 8.27 -3.50 -14.17
N LYS A 206 7.25 -4.31 -13.88
CA LYS A 206 6.17 -3.96 -12.95
C LYS A 206 6.28 -4.80 -11.68
N ILE A 207 6.21 -4.17 -10.53
CA ILE A 207 6.43 -4.77 -9.21
C ILE A 207 5.26 -4.43 -8.30
N CYS A 208 4.43 -5.43 -8.01
CA CYS A 208 3.32 -5.33 -7.08
C CYS A 208 3.74 -5.77 -5.68
N LEU A 209 3.64 -4.88 -4.71
CA LEU A 209 4.08 -5.11 -3.32
C LEU A 209 2.95 -5.40 -2.35
N ASP A 210 1.68 -5.17 -2.72
CA ASP A 210 0.54 -5.40 -1.83
C ASP A 210 0.35 -6.90 -1.56
N LEU A 211 0.40 -7.27 -0.30
CA LEU A 211 0.21 -8.65 0.17
C LEU A 211 -1.12 -8.86 0.88
N GLY A 212 -2.04 -7.87 0.84
CA GLY A 212 -3.30 -7.93 1.57
C GLY A 212 -3.11 -7.95 3.08
N SER A 213 -2.31 -7.03 3.62
CA SER A 213 -1.86 -7.03 5.02
C SER A 213 -3.00 -7.12 6.06
N ALA A 214 -4.17 -6.55 5.73
CA ALA A 214 -5.34 -6.61 6.61
C ALA A 214 -5.78 -8.05 6.91
N ASP A 215 -5.70 -8.94 5.90
CA ASP A 215 -6.13 -10.33 6.00
C ASP A 215 -4.95 -11.26 6.30
N THR A 216 -3.84 -11.09 5.59
CA THR A 216 -2.68 -11.98 5.67
C THR A 216 -1.80 -11.71 6.88
N LYS A 217 -1.91 -10.50 7.48
CA LYS A 217 -0.98 -9.99 8.51
C LYS A 217 0.48 -10.03 8.04
N LYS A 218 0.70 -9.79 6.75
CA LYS A 218 2.02 -9.86 6.11
C LYS A 218 2.27 -8.60 5.28
N ILE A 219 3.49 -8.09 5.34
CA ILE A 219 3.95 -6.96 4.53
C ILE A 219 5.37 -7.21 4.05
N ALA A 220 5.71 -6.71 2.85
CA ALA A 220 7.04 -6.75 2.30
C ALA A 220 7.72 -5.40 2.44
N LEU A 221 8.98 -5.39 2.82
CA LEU A 221 9.88 -4.26 2.68
C LEU A 221 10.80 -4.55 1.49
N TYR A 222 10.71 -3.72 0.45
CA TYR A 222 11.47 -3.90 -0.78
C TYR A 222 12.62 -2.88 -0.87
N ASP A 223 13.82 -3.35 -1.15
CA ASP A 223 15.05 -2.55 -1.30
C ASP A 223 15.15 -2.12 -2.78
N LEU A 224 15.01 -0.82 -3.04
CA LEU A 224 15.10 -0.25 -4.39
C LEU A 224 16.53 -0.21 -4.93
N ASP A 225 17.53 -0.17 -4.05
CA ASP A 225 18.96 -0.15 -4.43
C ASP A 225 19.42 -1.52 -4.90
N GLU A 226 18.94 -2.58 -4.24
CA GLU A 226 19.29 -3.96 -4.57
C GLU A 226 18.21 -4.68 -5.41
N MET A 227 17.05 -4.06 -5.63
CA MET A 227 15.92 -4.63 -6.38
C MET A 227 15.47 -6.00 -5.86
N LYS A 228 15.25 -6.10 -4.57
CA LYS A 228 14.82 -7.34 -3.92
C LYS A 228 13.93 -7.09 -2.72
N VAL A 229 13.19 -8.10 -2.33
CA VAL A 229 12.59 -8.10 -1.00
C VAL A 229 13.71 -8.17 0.03
N GLU A 230 13.81 -7.15 0.85
CA GLU A 230 14.75 -7.12 1.98
C GLU A 230 14.22 -8.00 3.10
N LYS A 231 12.93 -7.85 3.42
CA LYS A 231 12.32 -8.63 4.50
C LYS A 231 10.79 -8.70 4.37
N TYR A 232 10.24 -9.83 4.79
CA TYR A 232 8.82 -9.96 5.10
C TYR A 232 8.62 -9.82 6.61
N PHE A 233 7.63 -9.00 7.00
CA PHE A 233 7.18 -8.89 8.39
C PHE A 233 5.83 -9.57 8.53
N TYR A 234 5.58 -10.12 9.71
CA TYR A 234 4.37 -10.87 10.04
C TYR A 234 3.76 -10.33 11.31
N GLY A 235 2.49 -9.93 11.23
CA GLY A 235 1.71 -9.53 12.38
C GLY A 235 1.21 -10.72 13.21
N GLN A 236 0.71 -10.41 14.40
CA GLN A 236 0.09 -11.41 15.23
C GLN A 236 -1.27 -11.81 14.64
N LYS A 237 -1.50 -13.09 14.45
CA LYS A 237 -2.86 -13.60 14.19
C LYS A 237 -3.67 -13.43 15.47
N GLU A 238 -4.88 -12.87 15.36
CA GLU A 238 -5.82 -12.91 16.48
C GLU A 238 -5.97 -14.34 16.94
N LYS A 239 -5.78 -14.59 18.25
CA LYS A 239 -6.10 -15.90 18.82
C LYS A 239 -7.60 -16.06 18.68
N ASP A 240 -8.03 -17.09 17.94
CA ASP A 240 -9.42 -17.52 17.92
C ASP A 240 -9.89 -17.73 19.36
N THR A 241 -10.60 -16.75 19.92
CA THR A 241 -11.36 -16.89 21.16
C THR A 241 -12.66 -17.60 20.82
N GLN A 242 -12.57 -18.83 20.29
CA GLN A 242 -13.70 -19.73 20.26
C GLN A 242 -13.70 -20.54 21.55
N GLY A 243 -14.63 -20.13 22.42
CA GLY A 243 -15.40 -20.87 23.37
C GLY A 243 -14.83 -22.16 23.94
N SER A 244 -14.33 -22.06 25.17
CA SER A 244 -14.57 -23.10 26.14
C SER A 244 -15.94 -22.85 26.80
N GLU A 245 -17.03 -23.24 26.15
CA GLU A 245 -18.22 -23.61 26.89
C GLU A 245 -17.96 -24.99 27.46
N GLU A 246 -17.44 -25.01 28.66
CA GLU A 246 -17.46 -26.21 29.49
C GLU A 246 -18.91 -26.52 29.84
N GLU A 247 -19.39 -27.69 29.37
CA GLU A 247 -20.56 -28.39 29.90
C GLU A 247 -20.38 -28.63 31.40
N THR A 248 -21.30 -28.09 32.17
CA THR A 248 -21.66 -28.60 33.50
C THR A 248 -23.13 -28.84 33.60
#